data_cabf64f4aaeb18b082051936f2bb806a
#
_entry.id   cabf64f4aaeb18b082051936f2bb806a
#
_cell.length_a   1.000
_cell.length_b   1.000
_cell.length_c   1.000
_cell.angle_alpha   90.00
_cell.angle_beta   90.00
_cell.angle_gamma   90.00
#
_symmetry.space_group_name_H-M   'P 1'
#
loop_
_entity.id
_entity.type
_entity.pdbx_description
1 polymer ?
#
loop_
_entity_poly.entity_id
_entity_poly.type
_entity_poly.pdbx_seq_one_letter_code
_entity_poly.pdbx_strand_id
1 'polypeptide(L)'
;TLLASMKEAGVGTIVNVAASYESCFEVPKLAEKYPFMYAAVGVHPDEVGDLNEETFARMKEQFKLDKVVAVGEIGLDYYWDNEPHEIQKKWFIRQLDLARELDLPVMIHSRSAAADTMEIMKEHGQGLRGIIHCYSYSLEMAKEYVKMGYHIGIGGVVTFKNGKKLKEVAEAIPLESIVLETDCPYMAPEPFRGKRNNSSYIRYVAEEISRLKGITAEEVIRQTEENAKKLLLNE
;
A
#
# COMPACT_ATOMS: atom_id res chain seq x y z
N THR A 1 -4.36 23.88 -7.32
CA THR A 1 -3.93 23.00 -6.22
C THR A 1 -3.49 21.66 -6.76
N LEU A 2 -2.66 20.92 -6.05
CA LEU A 2 -2.18 19.60 -6.45
C LEU A 2 -3.35 18.65 -6.82
N LEU A 3 -4.37 18.57 -5.98
CA LEU A 3 -5.54 17.70 -6.23
C LEU A 3 -6.33 18.12 -7.50
N ALA A 4 -6.39 19.41 -7.80
CA ALA A 4 -7.05 19.86 -9.03
C ALA A 4 -6.31 19.44 -10.32
N SER A 5 -4.98 19.28 -10.26
CA SER A 5 -4.18 18.85 -11.40
C SER A 5 -4.14 17.33 -11.63
N MET A 6 -4.71 16.52 -10.73
CA MET A 6 -4.67 15.06 -10.84
C MET A 6 -5.37 14.56 -12.10
N LYS A 7 -6.54 15.09 -12.43
CA LYS A 7 -7.28 14.73 -13.64
C LYS A 7 -6.49 15.04 -14.93
N GLU A 8 -5.85 16.21 -14.97
CA GLU A 8 -4.99 16.61 -16.12
C GLU A 8 -3.74 15.71 -16.23
N ALA A 9 -3.26 15.19 -15.09
CA ALA A 9 -2.15 14.24 -15.05
C ALA A 9 -2.57 12.78 -15.35
N GLY A 10 -3.85 12.53 -15.66
CA GLY A 10 -4.38 11.20 -15.93
C GLY A 10 -4.61 10.33 -14.68
N VAL A 11 -4.58 10.91 -13.48
CA VAL A 11 -4.86 10.20 -12.23
C VAL A 11 -6.37 10.23 -11.97
N GLY A 12 -7.03 9.11 -12.20
CA GLY A 12 -8.49 8.95 -12.08
C GLY A 12 -8.98 8.61 -10.68
N THR A 13 -8.20 7.84 -9.92
CA THR A 13 -8.56 7.38 -8.57
C THR A 13 -7.34 7.38 -7.67
N ILE A 14 -7.55 7.74 -6.40
CA ILE A 14 -6.51 7.73 -5.36
C ILE A 14 -7.09 7.04 -4.13
N VAL A 15 -6.36 6.08 -3.57
CA VAL A 15 -6.60 5.60 -2.21
C VAL A 15 -5.59 6.27 -1.29
N ASN A 16 -6.08 7.13 -0.41
CA ASN A 16 -5.27 7.80 0.60
C ASN A 16 -5.22 6.93 1.86
N VAL A 17 -4.05 6.76 2.43
CA VAL A 17 -3.81 5.77 3.48
C VAL A 17 -3.48 6.47 4.79
N ALA A 18 -4.16 6.10 5.87
CA ALA A 18 -3.83 6.54 7.23
C ALA A 18 -2.57 5.83 7.73
N ALA A 19 -1.79 6.50 8.57
CA ALA A 19 -0.60 5.95 9.19
C ALA A 19 -0.58 6.14 10.71
N SER A 20 -1.27 7.14 11.26
CA SER A 20 -1.40 7.39 12.71
C SER A 20 -2.85 7.27 13.15
N TYR A 21 -3.06 7.18 14.47
CA TYR A 21 -4.41 7.15 15.04
C TYR A 21 -5.22 8.38 14.61
N GLU A 22 -4.64 9.58 14.64
CA GLU A 22 -5.31 10.82 14.23
C GLU A 22 -5.67 10.79 12.74
N SER A 23 -4.76 10.34 11.89
CA SER A 23 -4.99 10.28 10.44
C SER A 23 -6.09 9.30 10.06
N CYS A 24 -6.42 8.32 10.91
CA CYS A 24 -7.58 7.44 10.71
C CYS A 24 -8.91 8.21 10.64
N PHE A 25 -8.99 9.41 11.22
CA PHE A 25 -10.17 10.26 11.19
C PHE A 25 -10.10 11.40 10.15
N GLU A 26 -8.91 11.73 9.69
CA GLU A 26 -8.69 12.79 8.70
C GLU A 26 -8.78 12.28 7.26
N VAL A 27 -8.22 11.12 7.00
CA VAL A 27 -8.16 10.53 5.66
C VAL A 27 -9.56 10.22 5.10
N PRO A 28 -10.50 9.63 5.87
CA PRO A 28 -11.89 9.46 5.41
C PRO A 28 -12.60 10.77 5.08
N LYS A 29 -12.43 11.81 5.91
CA LYS A 29 -13.01 13.15 5.64
C LYS A 29 -12.51 13.76 4.33
N LEU A 30 -11.23 13.51 4.01
CA LEU A 30 -10.66 13.95 2.75
C LEU A 30 -11.27 13.16 1.57
N ALA A 31 -11.47 11.86 1.73
CA ALA A 31 -12.12 11.01 0.73
C ALA A 31 -13.56 11.42 0.46
N GLU A 32 -14.32 11.77 1.49
CA GLU A 32 -15.69 12.32 1.34
C GLU A 32 -15.72 13.61 0.51
N LYS A 33 -14.72 14.47 0.70
CA LYS A 33 -14.62 15.76 0.02
C LYS A 33 -14.32 15.66 -1.47
N TYR A 34 -13.61 14.61 -1.89
CA TYR A 34 -13.14 14.45 -3.28
C TYR A 34 -13.72 13.16 -3.90
N PRO A 35 -14.54 13.24 -4.98
CA PRO A 35 -15.21 12.09 -5.58
C PRO A 35 -14.25 10.96 -6.02
N PHE A 36 -13.05 11.33 -6.48
CA PHE A 36 -12.03 10.40 -6.97
C PHE A 36 -11.11 9.81 -5.88
N MET A 37 -11.37 10.15 -4.61
CA MET A 37 -10.54 9.71 -3.49
C MET A 37 -11.29 8.71 -2.63
N TYR A 38 -10.59 7.67 -2.23
CA TYR A 38 -10.98 6.66 -1.24
C TYR A 38 -9.98 6.68 -0.08
N ALA A 39 -10.29 5.95 0.97
CA ALA A 39 -9.50 5.88 2.20
C ALA A 39 -9.14 4.44 2.55
N ALA A 40 -7.93 4.25 3.07
CA ALA A 40 -7.59 3.10 3.88
C ALA A 40 -7.35 3.58 5.32
N VAL A 41 -7.82 2.83 6.29
CA VAL A 41 -7.73 3.16 7.72
C VAL A 41 -6.96 2.08 8.45
N GLY A 42 -5.93 2.49 9.17
CA GLY A 42 -5.06 1.62 9.95
C GLY A 42 -3.99 2.42 10.65
N VAL A 43 -3.25 1.79 11.56
CA VAL A 43 -2.17 2.42 12.31
C VAL A 43 -0.86 1.73 12.00
N HIS A 44 0.06 2.52 11.48
CA HIS A 44 1.43 2.12 11.11
C HIS A 44 2.20 1.57 12.32
N PRO A 45 3.07 0.59 12.16
CA PRO A 45 3.83 -0.01 13.26
C PRO A 45 4.59 0.99 14.15
N ASP A 46 5.05 2.11 13.60
CA ASP A 46 5.74 3.15 14.38
C ASP A 46 4.83 3.99 15.28
N GLU A 47 3.50 3.89 15.11
CA GLU A 47 2.48 4.72 15.77
C GLU A 47 1.51 3.87 16.63
N VAL A 48 1.78 2.56 16.77
CA VAL A 48 0.88 1.64 17.49
C VAL A 48 0.88 1.84 19.02
N GLY A 49 1.82 2.62 19.55
CA GLY A 49 1.83 3.01 20.97
C GLY A 49 0.58 3.75 21.43
N ASP A 50 -0.10 4.45 20.53
CA ASP A 50 -1.35 5.16 20.80
C ASP A 50 -2.58 4.24 20.83
N LEU A 51 -2.41 2.97 20.42
CA LEU A 51 -3.51 2.01 20.39
C LEU A 51 -3.74 1.33 21.75
N ASN A 52 -5.01 1.33 22.14
CA ASN A 52 -5.57 0.52 23.20
C ASN A 52 -6.98 0.08 22.76
N GLU A 53 -7.69 -0.71 23.55
CA GLU A 53 -9.01 -1.23 23.15
C GLU A 53 -10.03 -0.12 22.92
N GLU A 54 -9.96 1.01 23.62
CA GLU A 54 -10.86 2.14 23.44
C GLU A 54 -10.56 2.88 22.12
N THR A 55 -9.28 3.24 21.88
CA THR A 55 -8.86 3.94 20.64
C THR A 55 -9.08 3.05 19.42
N PHE A 56 -8.83 1.74 19.53
CA PHE A 56 -9.09 0.77 18.48
C PHE A 56 -10.59 0.66 18.14
N ALA A 57 -11.46 0.59 19.17
CA ALA A 57 -12.90 0.57 18.95
C ALA A 57 -13.41 1.86 18.27
N ARG A 58 -12.86 3.02 18.63
CA ARG A 58 -13.19 4.29 17.96
C ARG A 58 -12.70 4.34 16.52
N MET A 59 -11.51 3.86 16.22
CA MET A 59 -10.99 3.73 14.86
C MET A 59 -11.88 2.83 14.01
N LYS A 60 -12.36 1.70 14.56
CA LYS A 60 -13.25 0.75 13.88
C LYS A 60 -14.53 1.40 13.35
N GLU A 61 -15.05 2.45 13.99
CA GLU A 61 -16.24 3.17 13.53
C GLU A 61 -16.04 3.83 12.14
N GLN A 62 -14.80 4.11 11.74
CA GLN A 62 -14.51 4.72 10.43
C GLN A 62 -14.82 3.79 9.26
N PHE A 63 -14.83 2.48 9.47
CA PHE A 63 -15.16 1.50 8.44
C PHE A 63 -16.65 1.45 8.09
N LYS A 64 -17.50 2.22 8.77
CA LYS A 64 -18.91 2.43 8.39
C LYS A 64 -19.07 3.45 7.26
N LEU A 65 -18.01 4.17 6.90
CA LEU A 65 -18.01 5.16 5.82
C LEU A 65 -17.76 4.46 4.48
N ASP A 66 -18.63 4.69 3.50
CA ASP A 66 -18.63 3.99 2.20
C ASP A 66 -17.30 4.10 1.43
N LYS A 67 -16.54 5.18 1.66
CA LYS A 67 -15.26 5.42 0.99
C LYS A 67 -14.05 4.85 1.72
N VAL A 68 -14.24 4.17 2.83
CA VAL A 68 -13.17 3.42 3.51
C VAL A 68 -13.16 2.01 2.95
N VAL A 69 -12.15 1.71 2.13
CA VAL A 69 -12.12 0.53 1.27
C VAL A 69 -11.06 -0.50 1.65
N ALA A 70 -10.21 -0.21 2.63
CA ALA A 70 -9.14 -1.11 3.06
C ALA A 70 -8.73 -0.86 4.51
N VAL A 71 -8.13 -1.86 5.14
CA VAL A 71 -7.42 -1.74 6.41
C VAL A 71 -5.93 -1.53 6.14
N GLY A 72 -5.42 -0.37 6.52
CA GLY A 72 -4.01 0.00 6.29
C GLY A 72 -3.74 1.49 6.56
N GLU A 73 -2.52 1.82 6.75
CA GLU A 73 -1.30 1.03 6.65
C GLU A 73 -1.04 0.28 7.95
N ILE A 74 -0.78 -1.03 7.87
CA ILE A 74 -0.54 -1.90 9.02
C ILE A 74 0.68 -2.79 8.75
N GLY A 75 1.34 -3.30 9.78
CA GLY A 75 2.47 -4.20 9.54
C GLY A 75 3.57 -4.09 10.59
N LEU A 76 4.84 -4.22 10.14
CA LEU A 76 6.03 -4.18 11.00
C LEU A 76 7.11 -3.25 10.43
N ASP A 77 7.71 -2.41 11.27
CA ASP A 77 8.90 -1.61 10.95
C ASP A 77 9.97 -1.76 12.05
N TYR A 78 11.05 -2.46 11.72
CA TYR A 78 12.20 -2.67 12.61
C TYR A 78 13.39 -1.76 12.27
N TYR A 79 13.17 -0.81 11.35
CA TYR A 79 14.20 0.14 10.97
C TYR A 79 14.24 1.36 11.90
N TRP A 80 13.07 1.91 12.21
CA TRP A 80 12.97 3.07 13.08
C TRP A 80 13.02 2.70 14.56
N ASP A 81 12.55 1.50 14.91
CA ASP A 81 12.56 0.93 16.27
C ASP A 81 11.87 1.84 17.31
N ASN A 82 10.82 2.54 16.86
CA ASN A 82 10.06 3.48 17.68
C ASN A 82 9.18 2.76 18.71
N GLU A 83 8.66 1.57 18.34
CA GLU A 83 7.79 0.77 19.17
C GLU A 83 8.34 -0.64 19.35
N PRO A 84 8.19 -1.26 20.55
CA PRO A 84 8.64 -2.63 20.77
C PRO A 84 8.05 -3.60 19.75
N HIS A 85 8.87 -4.51 19.20
CA HIS A 85 8.46 -5.46 18.16
C HIS A 85 7.22 -6.27 18.57
N GLU A 86 7.10 -6.69 19.83
CA GLU A 86 5.94 -7.44 20.32
C GLU A 86 4.65 -6.62 20.34
N ILE A 87 4.76 -5.30 20.56
CA ILE A 87 3.60 -4.40 20.47
C ILE A 87 3.20 -4.20 19.00
N GLN A 88 4.18 -4.02 18.09
CA GLN A 88 3.92 -3.97 16.65
C GLN A 88 3.22 -5.26 16.17
N LYS A 89 3.74 -6.44 16.52
CA LYS A 89 3.14 -7.76 16.16
C LYS A 89 1.71 -7.89 16.69
N LYS A 90 1.49 -7.56 17.97
CA LYS A 90 0.16 -7.60 18.57
C LYS A 90 -0.86 -6.79 17.78
N TRP A 91 -0.54 -5.53 17.48
CA TRP A 91 -1.46 -4.65 16.78
C TRP A 91 -1.57 -4.96 15.29
N PHE A 92 -0.51 -5.49 14.67
CA PHE A 92 -0.58 -6.01 13.30
C PHE A 92 -1.60 -7.14 13.20
N ILE A 93 -1.51 -8.15 14.07
CA ILE A 93 -2.46 -9.28 14.11
C ILE A 93 -3.88 -8.78 14.38
N ARG A 94 -4.08 -7.88 15.35
CA ARG A 94 -5.39 -7.30 15.66
C ARG A 94 -6.02 -6.57 14.46
N GLN A 95 -5.23 -5.89 13.66
CA GLN A 95 -5.72 -5.19 12.46
C GLN A 95 -5.96 -6.17 11.30
N LEU A 96 -5.22 -7.27 11.18
CA LEU A 96 -5.54 -8.36 10.26
C LEU A 96 -6.86 -9.04 10.62
N ASP A 97 -7.11 -9.29 11.90
CA ASP A 97 -8.38 -9.86 12.39
C ASP A 97 -9.55 -8.92 12.10
N LEU A 98 -9.37 -7.61 12.25
CA LEU A 98 -10.36 -6.60 11.87
C LEU A 98 -10.67 -6.64 10.37
N ALA A 99 -9.63 -6.73 9.54
CA ALA A 99 -9.80 -6.82 8.09
C ALA A 99 -10.62 -8.07 7.69
N ARG A 100 -10.36 -9.19 8.36
CA ARG A 100 -11.12 -10.44 8.17
C ARG A 100 -12.58 -10.28 8.61
N GLU A 101 -12.82 -9.67 9.78
CA GLU A 101 -14.18 -9.41 10.28
C GLU A 101 -15.01 -8.57 9.29
N LEU A 102 -14.36 -7.58 8.67
CA LEU A 102 -15.00 -6.63 7.75
C LEU A 102 -14.99 -7.07 6.28
N ASP A 103 -14.34 -8.18 5.94
CA ASP A 103 -14.06 -8.63 4.57
C ASP A 103 -13.40 -7.54 3.70
N LEU A 104 -12.49 -6.77 4.29
CA LEU A 104 -11.77 -5.72 3.61
C LEU A 104 -10.33 -6.15 3.23
N PRO A 105 -9.78 -5.64 2.11
CA PRO A 105 -8.40 -5.85 1.77
C PRO A 105 -7.46 -5.10 2.74
N VAL A 106 -6.20 -5.56 2.80
CA VAL A 106 -5.18 -4.97 3.67
C VAL A 106 -4.05 -4.31 2.88
N MET A 107 -3.45 -3.25 3.45
CA MET A 107 -2.23 -2.62 2.95
C MET A 107 -1.12 -2.83 3.97
N ILE A 108 -0.15 -3.68 3.59
CA ILE A 108 0.87 -4.19 4.50
C ILE A 108 2.18 -3.44 4.32
N HIS A 109 2.61 -2.79 5.39
CA HIS A 109 3.95 -2.25 5.55
C HIS A 109 4.91 -3.32 6.07
N SER A 110 6.10 -3.37 5.51
CA SER A 110 7.16 -4.22 6.05
C SER A 110 8.53 -3.62 5.77
N ARG A 111 9.26 -3.25 6.83
CA ARG A 111 10.60 -2.68 6.72
C ARG A 111 11.54 -3.30 7.74
N SER A 112 12.64 -3.90 7.26
CA SER A 112 13.61 -4.65 8.09
C SER A 112 13.01 -5.79 8.92
N ALA A 113 11.77 -6.21 8.60
CA ALA A 113 10.96 -7.18 9.34
C ALA A 113 10.49 -8.37 8.47
N ALA A 114 11.22 -8.69 7.40
CA ALA A 114 10.81 -9.64 6.36
C ALA A 114 10.34 -11.00 6.90
N ALA A 115 11.10 -11.59 7.83
CA ALA A 115 10.82 -12.92 8.37
C ALA A 115 9.54 -12.91 9.20
N ASP A 116 9.44 -12.01 10.16
CA ASP A 116 8.30 -11.91 11.07
C ASP A 116 7.02 -11.51 10.33
N THR A 117 7.13 -10.59 9.36
CA THR A 117 5.98 -10.25 8.50
C THR A 117 5.50 -11.46 7.73
N MET A 118 6.40 -12.23 7.09
CA MET A 118 6.02 -13.43 6.34
C MET A 118 5.40 -14.50 7.24
N GLU A 119 5.93 -14.69 8.45
CA GLU A 119 5.39 -15.64 9.43
C GLU A 119 3.97 -15.26 9.83
N ILE A 120 3.75 -14.00 10.25
CA ILE A 120 2.42 -13.50 10.62
C ILE A 120 1.45 -13.59 9.44
N MET A 121 1.88 -13.24 8.23
CA MET A 121 1.04 -13.34 7.05
C MET A 121 0.67 -14.79 6.70
N LYS A 122 1.54 -15.76 6.92
CA LYS A 122 1.23 -17.18 6.76
C LYS A 122 0.25 -17.70 7.80
N GLU A 123 0.33 -17.21 9.02
CA GLU A 123 -0.51 -17.65 10.13
C GLU A 123 -1.86 -16.89 10.17
N HIS A 124 -1.80 -15.57 10.07
CA HIS A 124 -2.96 -14.67 10.25
C HIS A 124 -3.45 -14.00 8.98
N GLY A 125 -2.68 -14.04 7.89
CA GLY A 125 -3.04 -13.41 6.60
C GLY A 125 -3.76 -14.34 5.62
N GLN A 126 -3.89 -15.63 5.92
CA GLN A 126 -4.54 -16.58 5.00
C GLN A 126 -6.01 -16.23 4.77
N GLY A 127 -6.42 -16.27 3.49
CA GLY A 127 -7.79 -15.93 3.07
C GLY A 127 -8.07 -14.43 3.01
N LEU A 128 -7.17 -13.59 3.48
CA LEU A 128 -7.23 -12.14 3.22
C LEU A 128 -6.68 -11.85 1.82
N ARG A 129 -7.08 -10.69 1.28
CA ARG A 129 -6.53 -10.10 0.05
C ARG A 129 -5.91 -8.76 0.38
N GLY A 130 -4.97 -8.29 -0.41
CA GLY A 130 -4.36 -6.99 -0.13
C GLY A 130 -3.11 -6.71 -0.94
N ILE A 131 -2.36 -5.73 -0.49
CA ILE A 131 -1.16 -5.20 -1.12
C ILE A 131 -0.01 -5.30 -0.12
N ILE A 132 1.13 -5.86 -0.55
CA ILE A 132 2.40 -5.67 0.14
C ILE A 132 2.96 -4.35 -0.39
N HIS A 133 2.74 -3.28 0.39
CA HIS A 133 3.05 -1.91 0.05
C HIS A 133 4.56 -1.66 0.01
N CYS A 134 4.98 -0.74 -0.86
CA CYS A 134 6.37 -0.28 -1.02
C CYS A 134 7.41 -1.42 -1.02
N TYR A 135 7.12 -2.45 -1.82
CA TYR A 135 7.86 -3.71 -1.80
C TYR A 135 9.37 -3.52 -1.98
N SER A 136 10.17 -4.12 -1.10
CA SER A 136 11.63 -3.91 -1.10
C SER A 136 12.45 -5.18 -0.89
N TYR A 137 11.82 -6.35 -0.80
CA TYR A 137 12.46 -7.63 -0.52
C TYR A 137 12.82 -8.41 -1.80
N SER A 138 13.12 -9.70 -1.67
CA SER A 138 13.56 -10.54 -2.79
C SER A 138 12.40 -10.99 -3.68
N LEU A 139 12.73 -11.45 -4.90
CA LEU A 139 11.78 -12.03 -5.83
C LEU A 139 11.10 -13.28 -5.26
N GLU A 140 11.83 -14.10 -4.52
CA GLU A 140 11.29 -15.33 -3.91
C GLU A 140 10.17 -15.00 -2.93
N MET A 141 10.37 -13.99 -2.08
CA MET A 141 9.33 -13.54 -1.15
C MET A 141 8.13 -12.93 -1.88
N ALA A 142 8.36 -12.15 -2.93
CA ALA A 142 7.27 -11.62 -3.75
C ALA A 142 6.41 -12.75 -4.34
N LYS A 143 7.03 -13.80 -4.85
CA LYS A 143 6.32 -14.99 -5.35
C LYS A 143 5.50 -15.69 -4.28
N GLU A 144 6.00 -15.77 -3.04
CA GLU A 144 5.22 -16.33 -1.93
C GLU A 144 4.00 -15.48 -1.60
N TYR A 145 4.12 -14.16 -1.52
CA TYR A 145 2.96 -13.27 -1.32
C TYR A 145 1.93 -13.40 -2.46
N VAL A 146 2.39 -13.47 -3.72
CA VAL A 146 1.49 -13.68 -4.87
C VAL A 146 0.75 -15.01 -4.80
N LYS A 147 1.43 -16.10 -4.40
CA LYS A 147 0.76 -17.40 -4.15
C LYS A 147 -0.29 -17.34 -3.05
N MET A 148 -0.10 -16.48 -2.06
CA MET A 148 -1.07 -16.23 -0.99
C MET A 148 -2.24 -15.35 -1.43
N GLY A 149 -2.23 -14.80 -2.66
CA GLY A 149 -3.28 -13.94 -3.21
C GLY A 149 -3.05 -12.45 -3.01
N TYR A 150 -1.84 -12.03 -2.58
CA TYR A 150 -1.49 -10.63 -2.41
C TYR A 150 -0.92 -10.01 -3.67
N HIS A 151 -1.17 -8.73 -3.86
CA HIS A 151 -0.54 -7.91 -4.90
C HIS A 151 0.74 -7.26 -4.37
N ILE A 152 1.66 -6.98 -5.29
CA ILE A 152 2.92 -6.31 -4.98
C ILE A 152 2.79 -4.83 -5.36
N GLY A 153 2.92 -3.95 -4.37
CA GLY A 153 2.96 -2.50 -4.55
C GLY A 153 4.31 -2.06 -5.10
N ILE A 154 4.31 -1.42 -6.27
CA ILE A 154 5.53 -0.92 -6.92
C ILE A 154 5.43 0.59 -7.08
N GLY A 155 6.34 1.29 -6.42
CA GLY A 155 6.46 2.74 -6.42
C GLY A 155 7.74 3.27 -7.07
N GLY A 156 8.06 4.54 -6.80
CA GLY A 156 9.14 5.30 -7.44
C GLY A 156 10.53 4.66 -7.41
N VAL A 157 10.81 3.81 -6.41
CA VAL A 157 12.10 3.10 -6.26
C VAL A 157 12.45 2.24 -7.47
N VAL A 158 11.46 1.73 -8.21
CA VAL A 158 11.72 0.93 -9.43
C VAL A 158 12.48 1.72 -10.48
N THR A 159 12.38 3.05 -10.50
CA THR A 159 13.11 3.92 -11.44
C THR A 159 14.56 4.16 -11.03
N PHE A 160 14.94 3.87 -9.79
CA PHE A 160 16.26 4.20 -9.27
C PHE A 160 17.36 3.31 -9.88
N LYS A 161 18.56 3.89 -10.09
CA LYS A 161 19.72 3.14 -10.60
C LYS A 161 20.13 1.98 -9.67
N ASN A 162 19.96 2.16 -8.37
CA ASN A 162 20.27 1.16 -7.34
C ASN A 162 19.07 0.27 -6.95
N GLY A 163 17.89 0.44 -7.57
CA GLY A 163 16.67 -0.33 -7.32
C GLY A 163 16.68 -1.74 -7.96
N LYS A 164 17.82 -2.41 -8.07
CA LYS A 164 17.99 -3.67 -8.82
C LYS A 164 17.03 -4.77 -8.39
N LYS A 165 16.85 -4.99 -7.07
CA LYS A 165 15.93 -6.02 -6.54
C LYS A 165 14.48 -5.75 -6.96
N LEU A 166 14.01 -4.50 -6.83
CA LEU A 166 12.64 -4.16 -7.20
C LEU A 166 12.43 -4.25 -8.72
N LYS A 167 13.46 -3.95 -9.53
CA LYS A 167 13.41 -4.14 -10.99
C LYS A 167 13.26 -5.61 -11.36
N GLU A 168 14.01 -6.50 -10.71
CA GLU A 168 13.89 -7.96 -10.89
C GLU A 168 12.47 -8.44 -10.51
N VAL A 169 11.92 -7.95 -9.41
CA VAL A 169 10.54 -8.24 -8.99
C VAL A 169 9.54 -7.73 -10.02
N ALA A 170 9.66 -6.46 -10.45
CA ALA A 170 8.78 -5.85 -11.43
C ALA A 170 8.80 -6.58 -12.79
N GLU A 171 9.96 -7.07 -13.21
CA GLU A 171 10.12 -7.84 -14.44
C GLU A 171 9.46 -9.23 -14.35
N ALA A 172 9.68 -9.94 -13.24
CA ALA A 172 9.36 -11.37 -13.10
C ALA A 172 7.95 -11.67 -12.58
N ILE A 173 7.36 -10.79 -11.74
CA ILE A 173 6.00 -10.99 -11.20
C ILE A 173 4.96 -10.74 -12.31
N PRO A 174 3.91 -11.59 -12.43
CA PRO A 174 2.80 -11.34 -13.38
C PRO A 174 2.20 -9.95 -13.20
N LEU A 175 1.87 -9.28 -14.31
CA LEU A 175 1.33 -7.92 -14.27
C LEU A 175 -0.01 -7.86 -13.50
N GLU A 176 -0.78 -8.94 -13.53
CA GLU A 176 -2.04 -9.13 -12.81
C GLU A 176 -1.87 -9.13 -11.29
N SER A 177 -0.63 -9.28 -10.79
CA SER A 177 -0.30 -9.26 -9.37
C SER A 177 0.44 -7.98 -8.94
N ILE A 178 0.48 -6.96 -9.80
CA ILE A 178 1.13 -5.68 -9.53
C ILE A 178 0.08 -4.58 -9.39
N VAL A 179 0.28 -3.71 -8.41
CA VAL A 179 -0.41 -2.41 -8.30
C VAL A 179 0.61 -1.29 -8.26
N LEU A 180 0.25 -0.12 -8.82
CA LEU A 180 1.08 1.06 -8.79
C LEU A 180 0.77 1.90 -7.56
N GLU A 181 1.83 2.47 -7.00
CA GLU A 181 1.73 3.39 -5.87
C GLU A 181 2.74 4.52 -5.96
N THR A 182 2.63 5.50 -5.10
CA THR A 182 3.57 6.62 -5.08
C THR A 182 4.29 6.78 -3.76
N ASP A 183 3.71 6.39 -2.65
CA ASP A 183 4.20 6.65 -1.29
C ASP A 183 4.49 8.15 -1.06
N CYS A 184 3.71 9.00 -1.73
CA CYS A 184 3.91 10.45 -1.62
C CYS A 184 3.56 10.96 -0.22
N PRO A 185 4.34 11.91 0.31
CA PRO A 185 5.31 12.80 -0.36
C PRO A 185 6.74 12.25 -0.51
N TYR A 186 6.98 11.00 -0.21
CA TYR A 186 8.28 10.34 -0.23
C TYR A 186 8.56 9.64 -1.56
N MET A 187 9.75 9.08 -1.74
CA MET A 187 10.13 8.15 -2.82
C MET A 187 9.86 8.63 -4.25
N ALA A 188 10.02 9.95 -4.52
CA ALA A 188 9.83 10.49 -5.87
C ALA A 188 10.65 9.71 -6.91
N PRO A 189 10.04 9.30 -8.04
CA PRO A 189 10.74 8.57 -9.09
C PRO A 189 11.79 9.46 -9.81
N GLU A 190 12.73 8.85 -10.54
CA GLU A 190 13.56 9.57 -11.49
C GLU A 190 12.66 10.21 -12.58
N PRO A 191 12.93 11.43 -13.04
CA PRO A 191 14.09 12.28 -12.73
C PRO A 191 13.91 13.18 -11.50
N PHE A 192 12.87 12.97 -10.68
CA PHE A 192 12.52 13.84 -9.54
C PHE A 192 13.04 13.33 -8.20
N ARG A 193 13.92 12.31 -8.20
CA ARG A 193 14.50 11.77 -6.98
C ARG A 193 15.08 12.86 -6.09
N GLY A 194 14.77 12.82 -4.77
CA GLY A 194 15.17 13.82 -3.78
C GLY A 194 14.28 15.07 -3.73
N LYS A 195 13.24 15.14 -4.57
CA LYS A 195 12.19 16.17 -4.49
C LYS A 195 10.93 15.60 -3.81
N ARG A 196 10.02 16.50 -3.42
CA ARG A 196 8.70 16.09 -2.90
C ARG A 196 7.94 15.34 -3.98
N ASN A 197 7.51 14.12 -3.67
CA ASN A 197 6.70 13.29 -4.54
C ASN A 197 5.22 13.73 -4.55
N ASN A 198 4.51 13.32 -5.59
CA ASN A 198 3.07 13.48 -5.71
C ASN A 198 2.50 12.43 -6.69
N SER A 199 1.19 12.20 -6.63
CA SER A 199 0.53 11.13 -7.39
C SER A 199 0.65 11.29 -8.92
N SER A 200 0.89 12.50 -9.46
CA SER A 200 1.08 12.68 -10.92
C SER A 200 2.37 12.05 -11.45
N TYR A 201 3.30 11.70 -10.57
CA TYR A 201 4.54 11.04 -10.95
C TYR A 201 4.42 9.53 -11.16
N ILE A 202 3.24 8.95 -10.90
CA ILE A 202 2.99 7.52 -11.08
C ILE A 202 3.28 7.02 -12.50
N ARG A 203 3.13 7.88 -13.50
CA ARG A 203 3.45 7.58 -14.91
C ARG A 203 4.88 7.11 -15.10
N TYR A 204 5.85 7.67 -14.37
CA TYR A 204 7.26 7.26 -14.49
C TYR A 204 7.50 5.85 -13.95
N VAL A 205 6.71 5.43 -12.98
CA VAL A 205 6.69 4.05 -12.47
C VAL A 205 6.16 3.12 -13.58
N ALA A 206 5.04 3.48 -14.20
CA ALA A 206 4.45 2.71 -15.29
C ALA A 206 5.41 2.61 -16.52
N GLU A 207 6.05 3.70 -16.90
CA GLU A 207 7.04 3.75 -17.98
C GLU A 207 8.25 2.82 -17.70
N GLU A 208 8.76 2.80 -16.47
CA GLU A 208 9.87 1.89 -16.14
C GLU A 208 9.44 0.41 -16.12
N ILE A 209 8.25 0.10 -15.59
CA ILE A 209 7.71 -1.27 -15.63
C ILE A 209 7.50 -1.72 -17.08
N SER A 210 6.97 -0.86 -17.96
CA SER A 210 6.77 -1.15 -19.36
C SER A 210 8.10 -1.51 -20.06
N ARG A 211 9.15 -0.74 -19.78
CA ARG A 211 10.50 -1.01 -20.27
C ARG A 211 11.05 -2.36 -19.80
N LEU A 212 10.85 -2.71 -18.51
CA LEU A 212 11.32 -3.96 -17.91
C LEU A 212 10.58 -5.16 -18.49
N LYS A 213 9.27 -5.05 -18.71
CA LYS A 213 8.43 -6.16 -19.20
C LYS A 213 8.39 -6.24 -20.75
N GLY A 214 8.88 -5.24 -21.47
CA GLY A 214 8.81 -5.19 -22.95
C GLY A 214 7.38 -5.03 -23.49
N ILE A 215 6.52 -4.32 -22.77
CA ILE A 215 5.12 -4.01 -23.12
C ILE A 215 4.91 -2.50 -23.17
N THR A 216 3.72 -2.01 -23.54
CA THR A 216 3.43 -0.57 -23.56
C THR A 216 3.12 -0.04 -22.16
N ALA A 217 3.34 1.27 -21.94
CA ALA A 217 2.98 1.90 -20.66
C ALA A 217 1.46 1.93 -20.46
N GLU A 218 0.68 2.05 -21.55
CA GLU A 218 -0.78 1.98 -21.54
C GLU A 218 -1.28 0.62 -21.05
N GLU A 219 -0.62 -0.46 -21.47
CA GLU A 219 -0.95 -1.82 -21.02
C GLU A 219 -0.64 -1.98 -19.52
N VAL A 220 0.49 -1.47 -19.05
CA VAL A 220 0.81 -1.45 -17.59
C VAL A 220 -0.26 -0.69 -16.83
N ILE A 221 -0.59 0.55 -17.25
CA ILE A 221 -1.57 1.39 -16.56
C ILE A 221 -2.93 0.69 -16.53
N ARG A 222 -3.42 0.20 -17.67
CA ARG A 222 -4.72 -0.48 -17.76
C ARG A 222 -4.79 -1.67 -16.82
N GLN A 223 -3.82 -2.59 -16.87
CA GLN A 223 -3.85 -3.81 -16.07
C GLN A 223 -3.73 -3.51 -14.58
N THR A 224 -2.82 -2.61 -14.17
CA THR A 224 -2.62 -2.28 -12.76
C THR A 224 -3.78 -1.48 -12.18
N GLU A 225 -4.48 -0.68 -12.98
CA GLU A 225 -5.72 -0.01 -12.61
C GLU A 225 -6.85 -1.04 -12.39
N GLU A 226 -7.01 -2.01 -13.32
CA GLU A 226 -7.97 -3.11 -13.17
C GLU A 226 -7.70 -3.93 -11.89
N ASN A 227 -6.44 -4.24 -11.61
CA ASN A 227 -6.04 -4.94 -10.39
C ASN A 227 -6.46 -4.16 -9.13
N ALA A 228 -6.13 -2.86 -9.10
CA ALA A 228 -6.45 -2.01 -7.96
C ALA A 228 -7.96 -1.84 -7.76
N LYS A 229 -8.74 -1.62 -8.83
CA LYS A 229 -10.19 -1.50 -8.77
C LYS A 229 -10.85 -2.78 -8.29
N LYS A 230 -10.47 -3.92 -8.88
CA LYS A 230 -10.97 -5.22 -8.45
C LYS A 230 -10.65 -5.53 -7.00
N LEU A 231 -9.44 -5.20 -6.55
CA LEU A 231 -9.00 -5.48 -5.19
C LEU A 231 -9.68 -4.58 -4.16
N LEU A 232 -9.77 -3.27 -4.44
CA LEU A 232 -10.12 -2.25 -3.45
C LEU A 232 -11.55 -1.73 -3.59
N LEU A 233 -12.13 -1.76 -4.80
CA LEU A 233 -13.44 -1.15 -5.09
C LEU A 233 -14.50 -2.18 -5.51
N ASN A 234 -14.13 -3.45 -5.66
CA ASN A 234 -15.00 -4.54 -6.16
C ASN A 234 -15.61 -4.21 -7.55
N GLU A 235 -14.84 -3.52 -8.42
CA GLU A 235 -15.23 -3.13 -9.79
C GLU A 235 -14.57 -4.02 -10.86
#